data_cb8e80979402b33196bdc9829585537b
#
_entry.id   cb8e80979402b33196bdc9829585537b
#
_cell.length_a   1.000
_cell.length_b   1.000
_cell.length_c   1.000
_cell.angle_alpha   90.00
_cell.angle_beta   90.00
_cell.angle_gamma   90.00
#
_symmetry.space_group_name_H-M   'P 1'
#
loop_
_entity.id
_entity.type
_entity.pdbx_description
1 polymer ?
#
loop_
_entity_poly.entity_id
_entity_poly.type
_entity_poly.pdbx_seq_one_letter_code
_entity_poly.pdbx_strand_id
1 'polypeptide(L)'
;MKTKKRTILRLLITLVAVLAIVYASLPYYARQALIHWMPVIDDLETFQRHTVHHNPDDVWHWPLAADYNRYQLTEEDARYLDSLHTVSFLVIRRDSIVFESYRDGWNDTLTSNIYSATKTIVGLLAGIA
;
A
#
# COMPACT_ATOMS: atom_id res chain seq x y z
N MET A 1 44.55 -0.98 29.60
CA MET A 1 43.61 -0.34 28.65
C MET A 1 43.38 -1.17 27.37
N LYS A 2 44.39 -1.75 26.73
CA LYS A 2 44.26 -2.55 25.47
C LYS A 2 43.42 -3.82 25.60
N THR A 3 43.47 -4.52 26.75
CA THR A 3 42.69 -5.78 27.00
C THR A 3 41.19 -5.52 27.11
N LYS A 4 40.74 -4.47 27.83
CA LYS A 4 39.32 -4.12 27.93
C LYS A 4 38.73 -3.76 26.57
N LYS A 5 39.47 -3.04 25.71
CA LYS A 5 39.00 -2.72 24.35
C LYS A 5 38.81 -3.98 23.47
N ARG A 6 39.72 -4.94 23.58
CA ARG A 6 39.63 -6.23 22.85
C ARG A 6 38.43 -7.07 23.33
N THR A 7 38.14 -7.09 24.63
CA THR A 7 37.00 -7.79 25.19
C THR A 7 35.70 -7.15 24.76
N ILE A 8 35.56 -5.82 24.79
CA ILE A 8 34.38 -5.12 24.30
C ILE A 8 34.18 -5.38 22.80
N LEU A 9 35.23 -5.34 21.99
CA LEU A 9 35.14 -5.62 20.57
C LEU A 9 34.65 -7.06 20.29
N ARG A 10 35.17 -8.05 21.04
CA ARG A 10 34.69 -9.44 20.91
C ARG A 10 33.24 -9.59 21.29
N LEU A 11 32.78 -8.96 22.37
CA LEU A 11 31.36 -8.98 22.77
C LEU A 11 30.47 -8.32 21.71
N LEU A 12 30.88 -7.21 21.10
CA LEU A 12 30.14 -6.58 20.01
C LEU A 12 30.06 -7.47 18.79
N ILE A 13 31.17 -8.11 18.39
CA ILE A 13 31.16 -9.04 17.23
C ILE A 13 30.24 -10.23 17.52
N THR A 14 30.30 -10.80 18.73
CA THR A 14 29.42 -11.91 19.10
C THR A 14 27.95 -11.48 19.09
N LEU A 15 27.65 -10.29 19.61
CA LEU A 15 26.27 -9.74 19.59
C LEU A 15 25.76 -9.57 18.13
N VAL A 16 26.57 -8.98 17.26
CA VAL A 16 26.22 -8.78 15.86
C VAL A 16 26.01 -10.13 15.17
N ALA A 17 26.90 -11.12 15.43
CA ALA A 17 26.75 -12.46 14.86
C ALA A 17 25.45 -13.14 15.32
N VAL A 18 25.12 -13.05 16.61
CA VAL A 18 23.87 -13.59 17.16
C VAL A 18 22.66 -12.91 16.51
N LEU A 19 22.64 -11.57 16.41
CA LEU A 19 21.57 -10.83 15.77
C LEU A 19 21.40 -11.22 14.26
N ALA A 20 22.51 -11.40 13.55
CA ALA A 20 22.50 -11.85 12.17
C ALA A 20 21.91 -13.28 12.01
N ILE A 21 22.27 -14.20 12.91
CA ILE A 21 21.73 -15.56 12.93
C ILE A 21 20.23 -15.52 13.24
N VAL A 22 19.82 -14.74 14.24
CA VAL A 22 18.38 -14.59 14.58
C VAL A 22 17.63 -14.03 13.37
N TYR A 23 18.12 -12.95 12.76
CA TYR A 23 17.50 -12.37 11.57
C TYR A 23 17.40 -13.38 10.41
N ALA A 24 18.45 -14.14 10.13
CA ALA A 24 18.46 -15.14 9.07
C ALA A 24 17.48 -16.30 9.32
N SER A 25 17.22 -16.63 10.58
CA SER A 25 16.28 -17.69 10.98
C SER A 25 14.81 -17.25 10.97
N LEU A 26 14.53 -15.94 10.88
CA LEU A 26 13.16 -15.43 10.81
C LEU A 26 12.48 -15.82 9.48
N PRO A 27 11.19 -16.15 9.51
CA PRO A 27 10.41 -16.33 8.28
C PRO A 27 10.34 -15.04 7.48
N TYR A 28 10.11 -15.16 6.16
CA TYR A 28 10.09 -14.03 5.22
C TYR A 28 9.27 -12.84 5.71
N TYR A 29 8.02 -13.09 6.14
CA TYR A 29 7.11 -12.03 6.59
C TYR A 29 7.64 -11.27 7.83
N ALA A 30 8.32 -11.96 8.76
CA ALA A 30 8.87 -11.33 9.95
C ALA A 30 10.09 -10.45 9.61
N ARG A 31 10.93 -10.88 8.66
CA ARG A 31 12.03 -10.05 8.14
C ARG A 31 11.52 -8.80 7.45
N GLN A 32 10.47 -8.93 6.62
CA GLN A 32 9.84 -7.78 5.96
C GLN A 32 9.22 -6.80 6.97
N ALA A 33 8.55 -7.30 8.00
CA ALA A 33 8.00 -6.44 9.06
C ALA A 33 9.08 -5.67 9.84
N LEU A 34 10.29 -6.21 9.99
CA LEU A 34 11.41 -5.51 10.62
C LEU A 34 12.02 -4.43 9.72
N ILE A 35 12.09 -4.67 8.41
CA ILE A 35 12.64 -3.73 7.43
C ILE A 35 11.63 -2.62 7.12
N HIS A 36 10.37 -2.97 6.94
CA HIS A 36 9.29 -2.09 6.52
C HIS A 36 8.32 -1.84 7.68
N TRP A 37 8.83 -1.24 8.75
CA TRP A 37 8.08 -0.94 9.97
C TRP A 37 6.77 -0.17 9.71
N MET A 38 6.79 0.74 8.75
CA MET A 38 5.64 1.56 8.33
C MET A 38 5.48 1.45 6.80
N PRO A 39 4.80 0.42 6.28
CA PRO A 39 4.59 0.29 4.85
C PRO A 39 3.69 1.43 4.33
N VAL A 40 4.02 1.96 3.15
CA VAL A 40 3.27 3.02 2.46
C VAL A 40 2.52 2.46 1.24
N ILE A 41 1.60 3.25 0.68
CA ILE A 41 0.69 2.77 -0.38
C ILE A 41 1.41 2.38 -1.68
N ASP A 42 2.61 2.90 -1.92
CA ASP A 42 3.45 2.63 -3.08
C ASP A 42 4.53 1.54 -2.86
N ASP A 43 4.58 0.91 -1.67
CA ASP A 43 5.47 -0.21 -1.35
C ASP A 43 5.09 -1.50 -2.11
N LEU A 44 4.96 -1.43 -3.43
CA LEU A 44 4.51 -2.56 -4.23
C LEU A 44 5.57 -3.63 -4.44
N GLU A 45 6.86 -3.26 -4.43
CA GLU A 45 7.99 -4.18 -4.63
C GLU A 45 8.40 -4.92 -3.35
N THR A 46 7.93 -4.46 -2.20
CA THR A 46 8.34 -4.95 -0.88
C THR A 46 7.88 -6.36 -0.57
N PHE A 47 6.71 -6.76 -1.10
CA PHE A 47 6.07 -8.01 -0.79
C PHE A 47 5.96 -8.91 -2.03
N GLN A 48 6.05 -10.22 -1.80
CA GLN A 48 5.76 -11.20 -2.85
C GLN A 48 4.30 -11.06 -3.29
N ARG A 49 4.08 -10.91 -4.58
CA ARG A 49 2.75 -10.71 -5.17
C ARG A 49 2.32 -11.92 -5.98
N HIS A 50 1.03 -12.18 -5.97
CA HIS A 50 0.37 -13.11 -6.85
C HIS A 50 -0.65 -12.34 -7.70
N THR A 51 -0.57 -12.50 -9.01
CA THR A 51 -1.54 -11.90 -9.93
C THR A 51 -2.74 -12.82 -10.06
N VAL A 52 -3.92 -12.29 -9.75
CA VAL A 52 -5.19 -12.96 -10.05
C VAL A 52 -5.65 -12.43 -11.40
N HIS A 53 -5.68 -13.31 -12.40
CA HIS A 53 -6.13 -12.94 -13.73
C HIS A 53 -7.66 -12.92 -13.79
N HIS A 54 -8.20 -11.86 -14.38
CA HIS A 54 -9.62 -11.78 -14.69
C HIS A 54 -9.89 -12.37 -16.09
N ASN A 55 -11.15 -12.73 -16.35
CA ASN A 55 -11.56 -13.06 -17.70
C ASN A 55 -11.59 -11.79 -18.56
N PRO A 56 -10.81 -11.67 -19.66
CA PRO A 56 -10.76 -10.46 -20.47
C PRO A 56 -12.11 -10.12 -21.12
N ASP A 57 -12.99 -11.11 -21.32
CA ASP A 57 -14.32 -10.90 -21.92
C ASP A 57 -15.36 -10.38 -20.92
N ASP A 58 -15.00 -10.28 -19.63
CA ASP A 58 -15.92 -9.96 -18.53
C ASP A 58 -15.45 -8.73 -17.73
N VAL A 59 -14.79 -7.79 -18.40
CA VAL A 59 -14.29 -6.56 -17.78
C VAL A 59 -15.41 -5.54 -17.69
N TRP A 60 -15.83 -5.26 -16.46
CA TRP A 60 -16.75 -4.16 -16.19
C TRP A 60 -16.00 -2.83 -16.10
N HIS A 61 -16.42 -1.85 -16.90
CA HIS A 61 -15.96 -0.47 -16.79
C HIS A 61 -17.12 0.41 -16.32
N TRP A 62 -16.83 1.25 -15.32
CA TRP A 62 -17.78 2.26 -14.88
C TRP A 62 -18.03 3.28 -16.00
N PRO A 63 -19.27 3.47 -16.46
CA PRO A 63 -19.57 4.49 -17.46
C PRO A 63 -19.32 5.90 -16.88
N LEU A 64 -18.95 6.83 -17.73
CA LEU A 64 -18.84 8.23 -17.36
C LEU A 64 -20.22 8.88 -17.39
N ALA A 65 -20.56 9.67 -16.38
CA ALA A 65 -21.79 10.45 -16.36
C ALA A 65 -21.77 11.58 -17.42
N ALA A 66 -22.92 12.03 -17.87
CA ALA A 66 -23.03 13.15 -18.82
C ALA A 66 -22.44 14.46 -18.28
N ASP A 67 -22.37 14.59 -16.95
CA ASP A 67 -21.78 15.71 -16.23
C ASP A 67 -20.40 15.36 -15.61
N TYR A 68 -19.70 14.34 -16.16
CA TYR A 68 -18.38 13.93 -15.71
C TYR A 68 -17.40 15.11 -15.63
N ASN A 69 -16.74 15.27 -14.48
CA ASN A 69 -15.75 16.31 -14.16
C ASN A 69 -16.21 17.75 -14.42
N ARG A 70 -17.51 18.01 -14.48
CA ARG A 70 -18.02 19.40 -14.49
C ARG A 70 -17.89 20.10 -13.15
N TYR A 71 -17.96 19.34 -12.06
CA TYR A 71 -17.71 19.84 -10.72
C TYR A 71 -16.21 20.14 -10.54
N GLN A 72 -15.91 21.23 -9.86
CA GLN A 72 -14.55 21.57 -9.46
C GLN A 72 -14.48 21.54 -7.93
N LEU A 73 -13.46 20.90 -7.40
CA LEU A 73 -13.20 20.92 -5.96
C LEU A 73 -12.98 22.37 -5.51
N THR A 74 -13.60 22.74 -4.39
CA THR A 74 -13.28 24.02 -3.74
C THR A 74 -11.85 23.99 -3.20
N GLU A 75 -11.28 25.17 -2.91
CA GLU A 75 -9.96 25.24 -2.27
C GLU A 75 -9.94 24.56 -0.89
N GLU A 76 -11.07 24.56 -0.19
CA GLU A 76 -11.22 23.91 1.11
C GLU A 76 -11.20 22.39 0.95
N ASP A 77 -12.00 21.85 0.00
CA ASP A 77 -12.01 20.42 -0.31
C ASP A 77 -10.61 19.94 -0.74
N ALA A 78 -9.95 20.71 -1.62
CA ALA A 78 -8.61 20.39 -2.08
C ALA A 78 -7.61 20.32 -0.92
N ARG A 79 -7.60 21.34 -0.04
CA ARG A 79 -6.73 21.33 1.17
C ARG A 79 -7.05 20.19 2.13
N TYR A 80 -8.33 19.84 2.26
CA TYR A 80 -8.71 18.71 3.09
C TYR A 80 -8.17 17.40 2.53
N LEU A 81 -8.34 17.13 1.23
CA LEU A 81 -7.79 15.96 0.56
C LEU A 81 -6.25 15.91 0.65
N ASP A 82 -5.56 17.06 0.51
CA ASP A 82 -4.11 17.15 0.69
C ASP A 82 -3.68 16.80 2.12
N SER A 83 -4.42 17.25 3.13
CA SER A 83 -4.14 16.96 4.53
C SER A 83 -4.22 15.46 4.86
N LEU A 84 -4.99 14.70 4.07
CA LEU A 84 -5.14 13.25 4.16
C LEU A 84 -4.17 12.48 3.25
N HIS A 85 -3.29 13.17 2.52
CA HIS A 85 -2.42 12.58 1.49
C HIS A 85 -3.21 11.76 0.47
N THR A 86 -4.39 12.25 0.06
CA THR A 86 -5.27 11.57 -0.88
C THR A 86 -4.68 11.61 -2.28
N VAL A 87 -4.43 10.45 -2.87
CA VAL A 87 -3.83 10.30 -4.22
C VAL A 87 -4.88 10.14 -5.31
N SER A 88 -6.07 9.63 -4.97
CA SER A 88 -7.21 9.53 -5.90
C SER A 88 -8.52 9.79 -5.16
N PHE A 89 -9.44 10.47 -5.82
CA PHE A 89 -10.77 10.76 -5.30
C PHE A 89 -11.81 10.60 -6.40
N LEU A 90 -12.73 9.64 -6.22
CA LEU A 90 -13.77 9.31 -7.18
C LEU A 90 -15.15 9.47 -6.54
N VAL A 91 -16.09 10.01 -7.30
CA VAL A 91 -17.50 10.04 -6.93
C VAL A 91 -18.31 9.27 -7.97
N ILE A 92 -19.00 8.23 -7.51
CA ILE A 92 -19.89 7.40 -8.32
C ILE A 92 -21.34 7.70 -7.93
N ARG A 93 -22.19 7.94 -8.91
CA ARG A 93 -23.60 8.20 -8.72
C ARG A 93 -24.41 7.48 -9.79
N ARG A 94 -25.37 6.65 -9.37
CA ARG A 94 -26.23 5.85 -10.28
C ARG A 94 -25.41 5.06 -11.30
N ASP A 95 -24.44 4.30 -10.79
CA ASP A 95 -23.55 3.43 -11.57
C ASP A 95 -22.70 4.15 -12.63
N SER A 96 -22.44 5.45 -12.45
CA SER A 96 -21.59 6.23 -13.34
C SER A 96 -20.62 7.10 -12.56
N ILE A 97 -19.41 7.28 -13.10
CA ILE A 97 -18.40 8.18 -12.53
C ILE A 97 -18.82 9.62 -12.85
N VAL A 98 -19.06 10.41 -11.80
CA VAL A 98 -19.44 11.84 -11.90
C VAL A 98 -18.22 12.73 -11.77
N PHE A 99 -17.30 12.32 -10.90
CA PHE A 99 -16.09 13.09 -10.63
C PHE A 99 -14.91 12.14 -10.38
N GLU A 100 -13.77 12.51 -10.90
CA GLU A 100 -12.53 11.79 -10.75
C GLU A 100 -11.35 12.76 -10.71
N SER A 101 -10.47 12.61 -9.74
CA SER A 101 -9.31 13.45 -9.54
C SER A 101 -8.14 12.64 -9.02
N TYR A 102 -6.96 12.88 -9.57
CA TYR A 102 -5.70 12.27 -9.15
C TYR A 102 -4.71 13.35 -8.73
N ARG A 103 -3.81 13.01 -7.80
CA ARG A 103 -2.86 13.93 -7.17
C ARG A 103 -1.48 13.28 -7.11
N ASP A 104 -0.45 14.09 -6.89
CA ASP A 104 0.93 13.66 -6.65
C ASP A 104 1.48 12.69 -7.73
N GLY A 105 1.10 12.91 -9.00
CA GLY A 105 1.54 12.09 -10.13
C GLY A 105 0.79 10.77 -10.29
N TRP A 106 -0.20 10.49 -9.46
CA TRP A 106 -1.07 9.32 -9.61
C TRP A 106 -2.03 9.46 -10.80
N ASN A 107 -2.52 8.33 -11.31
CA ASN A 107 -3.48 8.26 -12.40
C ASN A 107 -4.29 6.95 -12.31
N ASP A 108 -5.20 6.74 -13.24
CA ASP A 108 -6.11 5.58 -13.32
C ASP A 108 -5.42 4.23 -13.62
N THR A 109 -4.17 4.25 -14.07
CA THR A 109 -3.41 3.04 -14.42
C THR A 109 -2.47 2.58 -13.31
N LEU A 110 -2.20 3.44 -12.31
CA LEU A 110 -1.34 3.09 -11.20
C LEU A 110 -2.08 2.25 -10.16
N THR A 111 -1.38 1.29 -9.62
CA THR A 111 -1.89 0.43 -8.54
C THR A 111 -1.27 0.79 -7.20
N SER A 112 -2.02 0.60 -6.13
CA SER A 112 -1.57 0.85 -4.76
C SER A 112 -1.98 -0.29 -3.82
N ASN A 113 -1.34 -0.33 -2.65
CA ASN A 113 -1.79 -1.20 -1.58
C ASN A 113 -3.08 -0.67 -0.97
N ILE A 114 -4.13 -1.48 -0.93
CA ILE A 114 -5.43 -1.13 -0.35
C ILE A 114 -5.57 -1.53 1.12
N TYR A 115 -4.56 -2.19 1.68
CA TYR A 115 -4.49 -2.63 3.09
C TYR A 115 -5.82 -3.20 3.62
N SER A 116 -6.38 -2.58 4.66
CA SER A 116 -7.61 -3.04 5.29
C SER A 116 -8.86 -2.94 4.43
N ALA A 117 -8.87 -2.20 3.32
CA ALA A 117 -9.96 -2.24 2.36
C ALA A 117 -10.15 -3.64 1.74
N THR A 118 -9.09 -4.46 1.71
CA THR A 118 -9.14 -5.89 1.35
C THR A 118 -10.16 -6.68 2.18
N LYS A 119 -10.41 -6.29 3.43
CA LYS A 119 -11.40 -6.96 4.30
C LYS A 119 -12.82 -6.90 3.72
N THR A 120 -13.15 -5.84 3.01
CA THR A 120 -14.44 -5.71 2.32
C THR A 120 -14.56 -6.77 1.22
N ILE A 121 -13.50 -6.96 0.43
CA ILE A 121 -13.46 -7.98 -0.62
C ILE A 121 -13.60 -9.38 -0.02
N VAL A 122 -12.85 -9.67 1.05
CA VAL A 122 -12.96 -10.97 1.75
C VAL A 122 -14.37 -11.18 2.30
N GLY A 123 -14.99 -10.14 2.87
CA GLY A 123 -16.37 -10.19 3.36
C GLY A 123 -17.39 -10.49 2.25
N LEU A 124 -17.23 -9.89 1.06
CA LEU A 124 -18.07 -10.17 -0.11
C LEU A 124 -17.90 -11.62 -0.59
N LEU A 125 -16.66 -12.11 -0.68
CA LEU A 125 -16.38 -13.49 -1.07
C LEU A 125 -16.97 -14.50 -0.07
N ALA A 126 -16.87 -14.23 1.23
CA ALA A 126 -17.50 -15.07 2.25
C ALA A 126 -19.04 -15.06 2.18
N GLY A 127 -19.64 -13.98 1.68
CA GLY A 127 -21.09 -13.90 1.47
C GLY A 127 -21.59 -14.65 0.22
N ILE A 128 -20.68 -14.99 -0.71
CA ILE A 128 -20.99 -15.76 -1.92
C ILE A 128 -20.80 -17.26 -1.70
N ALA A 129 -19.88 -17.64 -0.78
CA ALA A 129 -19.55 -19.04 -0.45
C ALA A 129 -20.62 -19.71 0.40
#